data_0ae3818befcf7f2adca706b8955a0e11
#
_entry.id   0ae3818befcf7f2adca706b8955a0e11
#
_cell.length_a   1.000
_cell.length_b   1.000
_cell.length_c   1.000
_cell.angle_alpha   90.00
_cell.angle_beta   90.00
_cell.angle_gamma   90.00
#
_symmetry.space_group_name_H-M   'P 1'
#
loop_
_entity.id
_entity.type
_entity.pdbx_description
1 polymer ?
#
loop_
_entity_poly.entity_id
_entity_poly.type
_entity_poly.pdbx_seq_one_letter_code
_entity_poly.pdbx_strand_id
1 'polypeptide(L)'
;MFALALASGMVLFLPDNIVAKMYMVDFRNKYGFAIGLLFLISFSILAVTLIIGIYKYFSHKRSMKKFKATAKERLQKLDNYQKAIVYGLYMEDNHTSELPFHDGAVKWLKQNIIITETASQYAVSDLNNAVFPYMLHPWVVEELQKDSELLASFCDAYNKMEAKYDNLNQYDDPYSNFPY
;
A
#
# COMPACT_ATOMS: atom_id res chain seq x y z
N MET A 1 28.77 7.68 -4.52
CA MET A 1 28.90 8.01 -5.96
C MET A 1 28.76 9.51 -6.24
N PHE A 2 27.79 10.22 -5.65
CA PHE A 2 27.63 11.67 -5.85
C PHE A 2 28.88 12.48 -5.46
N ALA A 3 29.49 12.21 -4.33
CA ALA A 3 30.72 12.89 -3.88
C ALA A 3 31.91 12.67 -4.83
N LEU A 4 32.05 11.46 -5.39
CA LEU A 4 33.10 11.15 -6.36
C LEU A 4 32.92 11.90 -7.68
N ALA A 5 31.68 11.97 -8.18
CA ALA A 5 31.36 12.74 -9.38
C ALA A 5 31.63 14.25 -9.17
N LEU A 6 31.24 14.78 -8.00
CA LEU A 6 31.51 16.17 -7.66
C LEU A 6 33.02 16.45 -7.53
N ALA A 7 33.77 15.63 -6.80
CA ALA A 7 35.18 15.83 -6.57
C ALA A 7 35.96 15.75 -7.90
N SER A 8 35.73 14.70 -8.69
CA SER A 8 36.38 14.53 -10.00
C SER A 8 35.97 15.60 -11.01
N GLY A 9 34.68 15.99 -10.99
CA GLY A 9 34.18 17.09 -11.81
C GLY A 9 34.82 18.44 -11.45
N MET A 10 34.95 18.76 -10.16
CA MET A 10 35.62 19.97 -9.73
C MET A 10 37.07 20.02 -10.23
N VAL A 11 37.84 18.95 -10.06
CA VAL A 11 39.25 18.93 -10.55
C VAL A 11 39.33 19.09 -12.03
N LEU A 12 38.37 18.56 -12.81
CA LEU A 12 38.37 18.65 -14.28
C LEU A 12 37.92 20.00 -14.82
N PHE A 13 36.87 20.58 -14.28
CA PHE A 13 36.18 21.73 -14.86
C PHE A 13 36.51 23.07 -14.19
N LEU A 14 37.17 23.07 -13.02
CA LEU A 14 37.57 24.31 -12.38
C LEU A 14 38.67 25.02 -13.18
N PRO A 15 38.62 26.37 -13.32
CA PRO A 15 39.65 27.18 -13.94
C PRO A 15 41.04 26.99 -13.29
N ASP A 16 42.09 27.09 -14.10
CA ASP A 16 43.48 26.87 -13.66
C ASP A 16 43.87 27.71 -12.44
N ASN A 17 43.36 28.92 -12.33
CA ASN A 17 43.63 29.82 -11.21
C ASN A 17 43.15 29.25 -9.87
N ILE A 18 42.05 28.51 -9.86
CA ILE A 18 41.49 27.90 -8.64
C ILE A 18 42.23 26.60 -8.34
N VAL A 19 42.49 25.78 -9.35
CA VAL A 19 43.26 24.53 -9.23
C VAL A 19 44.68 24.80 -8.72
N ALA A 20 45.30 25.89 -9.18
CA ALA A 20 46.62 26.34 -8.73
C ALA A 20 46.63 26.74 -7.25
N LYS A 21 45.59 27.43 -6.76
CA LYS A 21 45.43 27.75 -5.33
C LYS A 21 45.24 26.51 -4.46
N MET A 22 44.74 25.43 -5.03
CA MET A 22 44.57 24.12 -4.36
C MET A 22 45.83 23.24 -4.45
N TYR A 23 46.90 23.72 -5.12
CA TYR A 23 48.13 22.97 -5.37
C TYR A 23 47.91 21.64 -6.13
N MET A 24 46.88 21.59 -6.97
CA MET A 24 46.47 20.36 -7.68
C MET A 24 46.76 20.38 -9.20
N VAL A 25 47.50 21.36 -9.70
CA VAL A 25 47.80 21.47 -11.15
C VAL A 25 48.59 20.27 -11.63
N ASP A 26 49.66 19.92 -10.94
CA ASP A 26 50.52 18.77 -11.30
C ASP A 26 49.78 17.46 -11.20
N PHE A 27 48.92 17.30 -10.20
CA PHE A 27 48.04 16.14 -10.02
C PHE A 27 47.08 16.02 -11.20
N ARG A 28 46.42 17.13 -11.61
CA ARG A 28 45.50 17.12 -12.73
C ARG A 28 46.23 16.80 -14.04
N ASN A 29 47.42 17.35 -14.30
CA ASN A 29 48.20 17.09 -15.49
C ASN A 29 48.67 15.64 -15.57
N LYS A 30 49.08 15.05 -14.44
CA LYS A 30 49.60 13.68 -14.39
C LYS A 30 48.48 12.62 -14.43
N TYR A 31 47.33 12.87 -13.77
CA TYR A 31 46.28 11.90 -13.60
C TYR A 31 44.97 12.30 -14.29
N GLY A 32 44.96 13.33 -15.13
CA GLY A 32 43.75 13.88 -15.76
C GLY A 32 42.91 12.83 -16.48
N PHE A 33 43.56 11.87 -17.18
CA PHE A 33 42.87 10.78 -17.85
C PHE A 33 42.12 9.89 -16.86
N ALA A 34 42.76 9.47 -15.76
CA ALA A 34 42.14 8.62 -14.71
C ALA A 34 41.02 9.35 -14.01
N ILE A 35 41.18 10.64 -13.70
CA ILE A 35 40.14 11.49 -13.09
C ILE A 35 38.95 11.62 -14.04
N GLY A 36 39.19 11.80 -15.35
CA GLY A 36 38.15 11.85 -16.38
C GLY A 36 37.35 10.56 -16.48
N LEU A 37 38.03 9.42 -16.43
CA LEU A 37 37.37 8.10 -16.44
C LEU A 37 36.51 7.89 -15.21
N LEU A 38 37.05 8.23 -14.04
CA LEU A 38 36.28 8.18 -12.76
C LEU A 38 35.05 9.10 -12.80
N PHE A 39 35.18 10.28 -13.34
CA PHE A 39 34.07 11.21 -13.52
C PHE A 39 32.99 10.61 -14.43
N LEU A 40 33.36 10.08 -15.59
CA LEU A 40 32.42 9.49 -16.54
C LEU A 40 31.67 8.30 -15.94
N ILE A 41 32.34 7.40 -15.22
CA ILE A 41 31.72 6.26 -14.56
C ILE A 41 30.72 6.74 -13.47
N SER A 42 31.19 7.64 -12.61
CA SER A 42 30.35 8.16 -11.53
C SER A 42 29.14 8.95 -12.05
N PHE A 43 29.34 9.75 -13.08
CA PHE A 43 28.29 10.53 -13.73
C PHE A 43 27.25 9.63 -14.43
N SER A 44 27.70 8.58 -15.12
CA SER A 44 26.82 7.61 -15.77
C SER A 44 25.90 6.92 -14.76
N ILE A 45 26.43 6.48 -13.61
CA ILE A 45 25.64 5.87 -12.55
C ILE A 45 24.61 6.86 -11.99
N LEU A 46 25.02 8.12 -11.77
CA LEU A 46 24.10 9.17 -11.30
C LEU A 46 22.99 9.45 -12.31
N ALA A 47 23.32 9.57 -13.60
CA ALA A 47 22.36 9.81 -14.66
C ALA A 47 21.30 8.69 -14.73
N VAL A 48 21.73 7.43 -14.71
CA VAL A 48 20.82 6.27 -14.70
C VAL A 48 19.92 6.27 -13.45
N THR A 49 20.50 6.52 -12.28
CA THR A 49 19.73 6.57 -11.02
C THR A 49 18.67 7.68 -11.07
N LEU A 50 19.02 8.84 -11.61
CA LEU A 50 18.11 9.98 -11.74
C LEU A 50 16.97 9.68 -12.71
N ILE A 51 17.28 9.08 -13.87
CA ILE A 51 16.27 8.66 -14.86
C ILE A 51 15.30 7.66 -14.25
N ILE A 52 15.80 6.64 -13.53
CA ILE A 52 14.96 5.63 -12.85
C ILE A 52 14.10 6.29 -11.78
N GLY A 53 14.64 7.22 -11.00
CA GLY A 53 13.91 7.97 -9.98
C GLY A 53 12.75 8.78 -10.57
N ILE A 54 13.01 9.51 -11.63
CA ILE A 54 11.99 10.29 -12.36
C ILE A 54 10.91 9.35 -12.93
N TYR A 55 11.32 8.27 -13.59
CA TYR A 55 10.38 7.29 -14.15
C TYR A 55 9.49 6.67 -13.08
N LYS A 56 10.05 6.23 -11.95
CA LYS A 56 9.29 5.69 -10.81
C LYS A 56 8.29 6.71 -10.24
N TYR A 57 8.71 7.97 -10.09
CA TYR A 57 7.83 9.03 -9.60
C TYR A 57 6.60 9.23 -10.49
N PHE A 58 6.82 9.34 -11.81
CA PHE A 58 5.71 9.51 -12.76
C PHE A 58 4.84 8.25 -12.90
N SER A 59 5.46 7.07 -12.89
CA SER A 59 4.74 5.79 -12.94
C SER A 59 3.85 5.61 -11.72
N HIS A 60 4.38 5.87 -10.52
CA HIS A 60 3.60 5.78 -9.27
C HIS A 60 2.41 6.74 -9.27
N LYS A 61 2.62 7.99 -9.67
CA LYS A 61 1.54 8.99 -9.75
C LYS A 61 0.43 8.59 -10.74
N ARG A 62 0.80 8.02 -11.91
CA ARG A 62 -0.16 7.50 -12.89
C ARG A 62 -0.93 6.28 -12.36
N SER A 63 -0.24 5.36 -11.70
CA SER A 63 -0.84 4.16 -11.11
C SER A 63 -1.85 4.53 -10.03
N MET A 64 -1.50 5.43 -9.11
CA MET A 64 -2.41 5.92 -8.07
C MET A 64 -3.63 6.63 -8.63
N LYS A 65 -3.46 7.41 -9.70
CA LYS A 65 -4.60 8.08 -10.37
C LYS A 65 -5.55 7.07 -11.00
N LYS A 66 -5.04 6.04 -11.68
CA LYS A 66 -5.84 4.95 -12.23
C LYS A 66 -6.54 4.15 -11.13
N PHE A 67 -5.81 3.83 -10.05
CA PHE A 67 -6.35 3.11 -8.91
C PHE A 67 -7.55 3.85 -8.29
N LYS A 68 -7.42 5.17 -8.04
CA LYS A 68 -8.51 6.00 -7.52
C LYS A 68 -9.69 6.13 -8.51
N ALA A 69 -9.42 6.20 -9.81
CA ALA A 69 -10.48 6.29 -10.81
C ALA A 69 -11.36 5.02 -10.90
N THR A 70 -10.81 3.86 -10.54
CA THR A 70 -11.53 2.56 -10.54
C THR A 70 -12.01 2.14 -9.16
N ALA A 71 -11.80 2.96 -8.12
CA ALA A 71 -12.11 2.62 -6.74
C ALA A 71 -13.60 2.26 -6.55
N LYS A 72 -14.50 3.14 -6.99
CA LYS A 72 -15.95 2.94 -6.92
C LYS A 72 -16.39 1.66 -7.64
N GLU A 73 -15.93 1.45 -8.87
CA GLU A 73 -16.28 0.27 -9.67
C GLU A 73 -15.81 -1.04 -8.99
N ARG A 74 -14.65 -1.03 -8.36
CA ARG A 74 -14.13 -2.17 -7.60
C ARG A 74 -14.99 -2.50 -6.38
N LEU A 75 -15.45 -1.48 -5.65
CA LEU A 75 -16.33 -1.65 -4.50
C LEU A 75 -17.74 -2.12 -4.91
N GLN A 76 -18.26 -1.64 -6.04
CA GLN A 76 -19.54 -2.08 -6.57
C GLN A 76 -19.57 -3.55 -6.97
N LYS A 77 -18.44 -4.10 -7.42
CA LYS A 77 -18.30 -5.51 -7.82
C LYS A 77 -18.23 -6.51 -6.67
N LEU A 78 -18.17 -6.03 -5.43
CA LEU A 78 -18.19 -6.90 -4.26
C LEU A 78 -19.52 -7.64 -4.15
N ASP A 79 -19.47 -8.90 -3.75
CA ASP A 79 -20.67 -9.65 -3.38
C ASP A 79 -21.27 -9.17 -2.05
N ASN A 80 -22.47 -9.64 -1.70
CA ASN A 80 -23.14 -9.16 -0.49
C ASN A 80 -22.40 -9.54 0.80
N TYR A 81 -21.71 -10.68 0.83
CA TYR A 81 -20.94 -11.10 1.98
C TYR A 81 -19.70 -10.23 2.18
N GLN A 82 -18.97 -9.96 1.10
CA GLN A 82 -17.82 -9.05 1.10
C GLN A 82 -18.23 -7.62 1.49
N LYS A 83 -19.37 -7.13 0.98
CA LYS A 83 -19.90 -5.82 1.37
C LYS A 83 -20.25 -5.76 2.85
N ALA A 84 -20.84 -6.82 3.38
CA ALA A 84 -21.17 -6.91 4.81
C ALA A 84 -19.92 -6.87 5.70
N ILE A 85 -18.86 -7.59 5.34
CA ILE A 85 -17.57 -7.53 6.04
C ILE A 85 -16.99 -6.12 6.02
N VAL A 86 -16.98 -5.47 4.85
CA VAL A 86 -16.46 -4.11 4.69
C VAL A 86 -17.27 -3.11 5.49
N TYR A 87 -18.61 -3.24 5.51
CA TYR A 87 -19.47 -2.36 6.30
C TYR A 87 -19.29 -2.56 7.80
N GLY A 88 -19.16 -3.81 8.26
CA GLY A 88 -18.85 -4.11 9.66
C GLY A 88 -17.56 -3.41 10.12
N LEU A 89 -16.48 -3.52 9.32
CA LEU A 89 -15.24 -2.79 9.59
C LEU A 89 -15.41 -1.26 9.53
N TYR A 90 -16.25 -0.76 8.63
CA TYR A 90 -16.50 0.68 8.50
C TYR A 90 -17.20 1.27 9.73
N MET A 91 -18.05 0.50 10.38
CA MET A 91 -18.79 0.93 11.58
C MET A 91 -17.95 0.93 12.86
N GLU A 92 -16.84 0.20 12.89
CA GLU A 92 -15.92 0.19 14.02
C GLU A 92 -15.15 1.52 14.12
N ASP A 93 -14.91 2.01 15.34
CA ASP A 93 -14.27 3.31 15.61
C ASP A 93 -12.93 3.49 14.89
N ASN A 94 -12.12 2.44 14.83
CA ASN A 94 -10.82 2.44 14.16
C ASN A 94 -10.85 1.74 12.80
N HIS A 95 -12.03 1.42 12.26
CA HIS A 95 -12.20 0.63 11.06
C HIS A 95 -11.43 -0.71 11.10
N THR A 96 -11.31 -1.29 12.30
CA THR A 96 -10.52 -2.49 12.58
C THR A 96 -11.37 -3.50 13.33
N SER A 97 -11.38 -4.75 12.88
CA SER A 97 -12.05 -5.85 13.59
C SER A 97 -11.30 -7.17 13.36
N GLU A 98 -11.56 -8.15 14.22
CA GLU A 98 -11.06 -9.50 14.05
C GLU A 98 -11.92 -10.26 13.04
N LEU A 99 -11.28 -10.80 12.01
CA LEU A 99 -11.93 -11.59 10.97
C LEU A 99 -11.30 -12.98 10.87
N PRO A 100 -12.08 -14.01 10.47
CA PRO A 100 -11.57 -15.36 10.29
C PRO A 100 -10.45 -15.41 9.22
N PHE A 101 -9.28 -15.91 9.62
CA PHE A 101 -8.10 -15.98 8.74
C PHE A 101 -8.30 -16.90 7.54
N HIS A 102 -9.06 -17.98 7.71
CA HIS A 102 -9.29 -18.98 6.66
C HIS A 102 -10.46 -18.65 5.73
N ASP A 103 -11.22 -17.57 6.01
CA ASP A 103 -12.35 -17.16 5.17
C ASP A 103 -11.89 -16.72 3.78
N GLY A 104 -12.58 -17.22 2.75
CA GLY A 104 -12.26 -16.94 1.35
C GLY A 104 -12.53 -15.49 0.96
N ALA A 105 -13.59 -14.87 1.51
CA ALA A 105 -13.93 -13.47 1.25
C ALA A 105 -12.91 -12.54 1.90
N VAL A 106 -12.47 -12.83 3.13
CA VAL A 106 -11.41 -12.08 3.82
C VAL A 106 -10.10 -12.13 3.04
N LYS A 107 -9.70 -13.31 2.57
CA LYS A 107 -8.50 -13.47 1.71
C LYS A 107 -8.62 -12.67 0.43
N TRP A 108 -9.78 -12.71 -0.22
CA TRP A 108 -10.01 -11.97 -1.45
C TRP A 108 -9.96 -10.45 -1.23
N LEU A 109 -10.60 -9.95 -0.17
CA LEU A 109 -10.56 -8.53 0.22
C LEU A 109 -9.13 -8.05 0.48
N LYS A 110 -8.32 -8.87 1.18
CA LYS A 110 -6.90 -8.58 1.42
C LYS A 110 -6.10 -8.52 0.11
N GLN A 111 -6.26 -9.50 -0.78
CA GLN A 111 -5.56 -9.55 -2.08
C GLN A 111 -5.90 -8.35 -2.97
N ASN A 112 -7.12 -7.82 -2.86
CA ASN A 112 -7.58 -6.65 -3.60
C ASN A 112 -7.31 -5.32 -2.89
N ILE A 113 -6.54 -5.33 -1.81
CA ILE A 113 -6.11 -4.12 -1.07
C ILE A 113 -7.34 -3.33 -0.54
N ILE A 114 -8.39 -4.03 -0.16
CA ILE A 114 -9.58 -3.46 0.48
C ILE A 114 -9.39 -3.44 2.00
N ILE A 115 -8.83 -4.52 2.54
CA ILE A 115 -8.43 -4.66 3.93
C ILE A 115 -6.95 -5.00 4.05
N THR A 116 -6.35 -4.74 5.20
CA THR A 116 -4.96 -5.10 5.51
C THR A 116 -4.86 -5.65 6.93
N GLU A 117 -3.93 -6.56 7.17
CA GLU A 117 -3.59 -7.02 8.51
C GLU A 117 -2.94 -5.88 9.31
N THR A 118 -3.36 -5.70 10.56
CA THR A 118 -2.80 -4.69 11.46
C THR A 118 -1.62 -5.20 12.26
N ALA A 119 -1.44 -6.52 12.34
CA ALA A 119 -0.35 -7.18 13.03
C ALA A 119 0.36 -8.18 12.11
N SER A 120 1.69 -8.25 12.20
CA SER A 120 2.49 -9.25 11.49
C SER A 120 2.59 -10.58 12.26
N GLN A 121 2.31 -10.54 13.57
CA GLN A 121 2.28 -11.70 14.46
C GLN A 121 1.09 -11.55 15.40
N TYR A 122 0.31 -12.61 15.54
CA TYR A 122 -0.86 -12.65 16.41
C TYR A 122 -0.94 -14.02 17.07
N ALA A 123 -1.11 -14.05 18.39
CA ALA A 123 -1.24 -15.30 19.14
C ALA A 123 -2.66 -15.82 18.99
N VAL A 124 -2.80 -17.03 18.46
CA VAL A 124 -4.09 -17.72 18.32
C VAL A 124 -4.08 -18.99 19.17
N SER A 125 -5.17 -19.26 19.85
CA SER A 125 -5.36 -20.45 20.67
C SER A 125 -5.71 -21.68 19.84
N ASP A 126 -6.40 -21.50 18.72
CA ASP A 126 -6.81 -22.55 17.78
C ASP A 126 -6.52 -22.14 16.35
N LEU A 127 -5.65 -22.91 15.66
CA LEU A 127 -5.28 -22.64 14.28
C LEU A 127 -6.42 -22.88 13.28
N ASN A 128 -7.40 -23.74 13.62
CA ASN A 128 -8.53 -24.04 12.72
C ASN A 128 -9.55 -22.90 12.72
N ASN A 129 -9.70 -22.22 13.87
CA ASN A 129 -10.60 -21.08 14.04
C ASN A 129 -9.85 -19.78 14.26
N ALA A 130 -8.67 -19.66 13.65
CA ALA A 130 -7.81 -18.48 13.80
C ALA A 130 -8.52 -17.22 13.29
N VAL A 131 -8.60 -16.20 14.15
CA VAL A 131 -9.01 -14.85 13.78
C VAL A 131 -7.80 -13.93 13.80
N PHE A 132 -7.80 -12.94 12.91
CA PHE A 132 -6.73 -11.95 12.81
C PHE A 132 -7.33 -10.55 12.77
N PRO A 133 -6.66 -9.54 13.34
CA PRO A 133 -7.11 -8.16 13.26
C PRO A 133 -6.82 -7.59 11.87
N TYR A 134 -7.89 -7.16 11.19
CA TYR A 134 -7.85 -6.50 9.88
C TYR A 134 -8.38 -5.09 10.00
N MET A 135 -7.79 -4.21 9.22
CA MET A 135 -8.19 -2.81 9.10
C MET A 135 -8.63 -2.50 7.68
N LEU A 136 -9.64 -1.65 7.55
CA LEU A 136 -10.09 -1.14 6.28
C LEU A 136 -9.04 -0.19 5.69
N HIS A 137 -8.75 -0.33 4.40
CA HIS A 137 -7.81 0.60 3.74
C HIS A 137 -8.40 2.01 3.67
N PRO A 138 -7.61 3.08 3.92
CA PRO A 138 -8.11 4.46 3.94
C PRO A 138 -8.85 4.88 2.67
N TRP A 139 -8.44 4.40 1.49
CA TRP A 139 -9.12 4.73 0.24
C TRP A 139 -10.55 4.19 0.17
N VAL A 140 -10.85 3.07 0.86
CA VAL A 140 -12.20 2.51 0.94
C VAL A 140 -13.08 3.40 1.80
N VAL A 141 -12.57 3.82 2.95
CA VAL A 141 -13.26 4.76 3.84
C VAL A 141 -13.56 6.07 3.11
N GLU A 142 -12.55 6.65 2.43
CA GLU A 142 -12.74 7.88 1.62
C GLU A 142 -13.82 7.70 0.56
N GLU A 143 -13.88 6.56 -0.10
CA GLU A 143 -14.83 6.32 -1.19
C GLU A 143 -16.26 6.10 -0.67
N LEU A 144 -16.42 5.36 0.43
CA LEU A 144 -17.71 5.17 1.09
C LEU A 144 -18.27 6.48 1.67
N GLN A 145 -17.41 7.36 2.20
CA GLN A 145 -17.83 8.67 2.71
C GLN A 145 -18.25 9.65 1.61
N LYS A 146 -17.68 9.52 0.41
CA LYS A 146 -18.03 10.40 -0.74
C LYS A 146 -19.34 10.03 -1.42
N ASP A 147 -19.71 8.76 -1.37
CA ASP A 147 -20.83 8.21 -2.14
C ASP A 147 -21.86 7.56 -1.23
N SER A 148 -22.92 8.31 -0.90
CA SER A 148 -24.00 7.85 -0.03
C SER A 148 -24.79 6.67 -0.61
N GLU A 149 -24.92 6.57 -1.93
CA GLU A 149 -25.62 5.44 -2.58
C GLU A 149 -24.79 4.16 -2.45
N LEU A 150 -23.49 4.31 -2.64
CA LEU A 150 -22.55 3.19 -2.42
C LEU A 150 -22.63 2.72 -0.97
N LEU A 151 -22.51 3.65 -0.01
CA LEU A 151 -22.61 3.34 1.42
C LEU A 151 -23.93 2.64 1.77
N ALA A 152 -25.07 3.13 1.24
CA ALA A 152 -26.37 2.50 1.45
C ALA A 152 -26.39 1.04 0.94
N SER A 153 -25.78 0.76 -0.21
CA SER A 153 -25.69 -0.60 -0.73
C SER A 153 -24.91 -1.56 0.16
N PHE A 154 -23.92 -1.05 0.90
CA PHE A 154 -23.14 -1.82 1.87
C PHE A 154 -23.93 -2.06 3.16
N CYS A 155 -24.63 -1.03 3.64
CA CYS A 155 -25.55 -1.13 4.78
C CYS A 155 -26.65 -2.17 4.52
N ASP A 156 -27.29 -2.14 3.35
CA ASP A 156 -28.31 -3.11 2.96
C ASP A 156 -27.78 -4.54 2.90
N ALA A 157 -26.56 -4.71 2.41
CA ALA A 157 -25.91 -6.02 2.37
C ALA A 157 -25.62 -6.55 3.79
N TYR A 158 -25.18 -5.69 4.70
CA TYR A 158 -24.92 -6.01 6.09
C TYR A 158 -26.22 -6.44 6.80
N ASN A 159 -27.29 -5.63 6.71
CA ASN A 159 -28.58 -5.92 7.32
C ASN A 159 -29.19 -7.23 6.80
N LYS A 160 -29.04 -7.53 5.52
CA LYS A 160 -29.49 -8.81 4.93
C LYS A 160 -28.73 -10.02 5.50
N MET A 161 -27.44 -9.85 5.74
CA MET A 161 -26.62 -10.92 6.31
C MET A 161 -26.95 -11.14 7.78
N GLU A 162 -27.10 -10.07 8.56
CA GLU A 162 -27.50 -10.09 9.97
C GLU A 162 -28.86 -10.79 10.13
N ALA A 163 -29.88 -10.39 9.36
CA ALA A 163 -31.19 -11.03 9.37
C ALA A 163 -31.14 -12.53 8.99
N LYS A 164 -30.21 -12.92 8.12
CA LYS A 164 -30.00 -14.34 7.78
C LYS A 164 -29.40 -15.12 8.94
N TYR A 165 -28.44 -14.54 9.66
CA TYR A 165 -27.83 -15.17 10.83
C TYR A 165 -28.85 -15.33 11.98
N ASP A 166 -29.68 -14.32 12.22
CA ASP A 166 -30.72 -14.36 13.26
C ASP A 166 -31.76 -15.46 12.97
N ASN A 167 -32.16 -15.57 11.71
CA ASN A 167 -33.09 -16.64 11.30
C ASN A 167 -32.48 -18.05 11.47
N LEU A 168 -31.17 -18.22 11.18
CA LEU A 168 -30.50 -19.52 11.36
C LEU A 168 -30.41 -19.89 12.84
N ASN A 169 -30.05 -18.95 13.71
CA ASN A 169 -29.98 -19.18 15.17
C ASN A 169 -31.31 -19.47 15.78
N GLN A 170 -32.41 -18.96 15.21
CA GLN A 170 -33.76 -19.23 15.69
C GLN A 170 -34.23 -20.66 15.33
N TYR A 171 -33.66 -21.30 14.31
CA TYR A 171 -33.95 -22.70 13.95
C TYR A 171 -33.13 -23.72 14.74
N ASP A 172 -31.98 -23.31 15.29
CA ASP A 172 -31.07 -24.21 16.03
C ASP A 172 -31.33 -24.26 17.54
N ASP A 173 -32.44 -23.68 18.08
CA ASP A 173 -32.86 -23.88 19.45
C ASP A 173 -33.80 -25.10 19.56
N PRO A 174 -33.29 -26.32 19.90
CA PRO A 174 -34.10 -27.52 19.99
C PRO A 174 -35.07 -27.51 21.19
N TYR A 175 -35.02 -26.47 22.05
CA TYR A 175 -35.84 -26.35 23.26
C TYR A 175 -36.99 -25.33 23.13
N SER A 176 -37.09 -24.61 22.00
CA SER A 176 -38.15 -23.60 21.80
C SER A 176 -39.56 -24.22 21.64
N ASN A 177 -39.69 -25.51 21.48
CA ASN A 177 -40.95 -26.22 21.23
C ASN A 177 -41.46 -27.09 22.41
N PHE A 178 -40.97 -26.93 23.63
CA PHE A 178 -41.56 -27.60 24.77
C PHE A 178 -42.58 -26.65 25.46
N PRO A 179 -43.89 -26.92 25.34
CA PRO A 179 -44.90 -26.24 26.17
C PRO A 179 -44.75 -26.70 27.61
N TYR A 180 -44.64 -25.80 28.55
CA TYR A 180 -44.74 -26.02 29.98
C TYR A 180 -46.15 -26.45 30.37
#